data_6a378ce7133a486330712a9355906f28
#
_entry.id   6a378ce7133a486330712a9355906f28
#
_cell.length_a   1.000
_cell.length_b   1.000
_cell.length_c   1.000
_cell.angle_alpha   90.00
_cell.angle_beta   90.00
_cell.angle_gamma   90.00
#
_symmetry.space_group_name_H-M   'P 1'
#
loop_
_entity.id
_entity.type
_entity.pdbx_description
1 polymer ?
#
loop_
_entity_poly.entity_id
_entity_poly.type
_entity_poly.pdbx_seq_one_letter_code
_entity_poly.pdbx_strand_id
1 'polypeptide(L)'
;MKQSEIKFTISLDEKKVPQNIEWSASDANKQSTSKAVMISLWDTEERNTLRIDLWTKDMMVDEMKQFYHQNLLSMADSFERATGEVEAAKAMRHFAQEFGERLKLVMRNGFYPPGSNK
;
A
#
# COMPACT_ATOMS: atom_id res chain seq x y z
N MET A 1 24.95 -4.04 -17.78
CA MET A 1 24.02 -4.08 -16.66
C MET A 1 22.65 -3.55 -17.07
N LYS A 2 21.62 -4.30 -16.78
CA LYS A 2 20.26 -3.86 -17.08
C LYS A 2 19.75 -2.94 -15.98
N GLN A 3 18.94 -1.99 -16.36
CA GLN A 3 18.33 -1.06 -15.41
C GLN A 3 16.81 -1.09 -15.57
N SER A 4 16.13 -0.96 -14.46
CA SER A 4 14.68 -0.87 -14.43
C SER A 4 14.30 0.46 -13.82
N GLU A 5 13.21 1.03 -14.30
CA GLU A 5 12.70 2.28 -13.77
C GLU A 5 11.27 2.14 -13.30
N ILE A 6 11.00 2.71 -12.15
CA ILE A 6 9.63 2.90 -11.67
C ILE A 6 9.45 4.39 -11.54
N LYS A 7 8.44 4.92 -12.20
CA LYS A 7 8.25 6.36 -12.28
C LYS A 7 6.86 6.73 -11.79
N PHE A 8 6.78 7.76 -10.98
CA PHE A 8 5.51 8.31 -10.52
C PHE A 8 5.45 9.77 -10.92
N THR A 9 4.35 10.17 -11.55
CA THR A 9 4.13 11.56 -11.92
C THR A 9 2.87 12.04 -11.23
N ILE A 10 3.02 13.05 -10.38
CA ILE A 10 1.93 13.56 -9.58
C ILE A 10 1.56 14.95 -10.11
N SER A 11 0.33 15.08 -10.61
CA SER A 11 -0.20 16.36 -11.07
C SER A 11 -0.95 17.02 -9.92
N LEU A 12 -0.63 18.27 -9.67
CA LEU A 12 -1.21 19.02 -8.56
C LEU A 12 -2.22 20.05 -9.10
N ASP A 13 -3.23 20.34 -8.29
CA ASP A 13 -4.16 21.41 -8.65
C ASP A 13 -3.58 22.76 -8.20
N GLU A 14 -4.38 23.82 -8.30
CA GLU A 14 -3.94 25.17 -7.98
C GLU A 14 -3.53 25.32 -6.52
N LYS A 15 -4.10 24.48 -5.65
CA LYS A 15 -3.79 24.51 -4.22
C LYS A 15 -2.71 23.51 -3.85
N LYS A 16 -2.05 22.93 -4.85
CA LYS A 16 -0.98 21.94 -4.68
C LYS A 16 -1.48 20.64 -4.05
N VAL A 17 -2.75 20.30 -4.28
CA VAL A 17 -3.32 19.04 -3.85
C VAL A 17 -3.21 18.04 -5.01
N PRO A 18 -2.80 16.80 -4.74
CA PRO A 18 -2.70 15.81 -5.81
C PRO A 18 -4.04 15.59 -6.50
N GLN A 19 -4.04 15.67 -7.81
CA GLN A 19 -5.21 15.53 -8.64
C GLN A 19 -5.16 14.28 -9.48
N ASN A 20 -3.96 13.86 -9.84
CA ASN A 20 -3.75 12.67 -10.66
C ASN A 20 -2.38 12.10 -10.35
N ILE A 21 -2.31 10.79 -10.25
CA ILE A 21 -1.05 10.07 -10.07
C ILE A 21 -0.92 9.04 -11.17
N GLU A 22 0.10 9.21 -11.99
CA GLU A 22 0.41 8.24 -13.04
C GLU A 22 1.66 7.47 -12.65
N TRP A 23 1.70 6.20 -12.99
CA TRP A 23 2.90 5.42 -12.71
C TRP A 23 3.23 4.51 -13.89
N SER A 24 4.49 4.18 -14.01
CA SER A 24 4.96 3.25 -15.02
C SER A 24 6.10 2.42 -14.47
N ALA A 25 6.21 1.21 -14.97
CA ALA A 25 7.29 0.30 -14.62
C ALA A 25 7.84 -0.29 -15.92
N SER A 26 9.11 -0.04 -16.19
CA SER A 26 9.71 -0.43 -17.45
C SER A 26 9.77 -1.94 -17.63
N ASP A 27 10.07 -2.68 -16.55
CA ASP A 27 10.17 -4.15 -16.62
C ASP A 27 8.84 -4.80 -16.95
N ALA A 28 7.76 -4.27 -16.39
CA ALA A 28 6.44 -4.82 -16.63
C ALA A 28 5.80 -4.28 -17.88
N ASN A 29 6.46 -3.30 -18.54
CA ASN A 29 5.91 -2.60 -19.68
C ASN A 29 4.47 -2.14 -19.36
N LYS A 30 4.30 -1.58 -18.17
CA LYS A 30 3.00 -1.24 -17.63
C LYS A 30 2.93 0.23 -17.29
N GLN A 31 1.77 0.80 -17.52
CA GLN A 31 1.48 2.21 -17.24
C GLN A 31 0.03 2.31 -16.80
N SER A 32 -0.22 3.04 -15.73
CA SER A 32 -1.57 3.16 -15.20
C SER A 32 -1.68 4.38 -14.31
N THR A 33 -2.86 4.56 -13.73
CA THR A 33 -3.09 5.61 -12.74
C THR A 33 -3.38 4.98 -11.38
N SER A 34 -3.20 5.77 -10.32
CA SER A 34 -3.56 5.33 -8.99
C SER A 34 -4.14 6.51 -8.24
N LYS A 35 -4.97 6.22 -7.25
CA LYS A 35 -5.55 7.26 -6.40
C LYS A 35 -4.71 7.52 -5.15
N ALA A 36 -3.83 6.59 -4.81
CA ALA A 36 -2.98 6.72 -3.63
C ALA A 36 -1.68 5.98 -3.85
N VAL A 37 -0.63 6.46 -3.20
CA VAL A 37 0.70 5.85 -3.27
C VAL A 37 1.32 5.90 -1.90
N MET A 38 1.94 4.81 -1.50
CA MET A 38 2.77 4.76 -0.30
C MET A 38 4.14 4.26 -0.70
N ILE A 39 5.16 5.05 -0.42
CA ILE A 39 6.54 4.70 -0.75
C ILE A 39 7.36 4.76 0.53
N SER A 40 8.07 3.68 0.82
CA SER A 40 9.00 3.62 1.95
C SER A 40 10.37 3.29 1.41
N LEU A 41 11.37 4.03 1.86
CA LEU A 41 12.75 3.80 1.46
C LEU A 41 13.60 3.66 2.71
N TRP A 42 14.47 2.65 2.72
CA TRP A 42 15.46 2.55 3.79
C TRP A 42 16.70 3.30 3.31
N ASP A 43 16.95 4.46 3.92
CA ASP A 43 18.08 5.28 3.50
C ASP A 43 19.39 4.66 3.98
N THR A 44 20.32 4.48 3.05
CA THR A 44 21.57 3.79 3.33
C THR A 44 22.44 4.56 4.33
N GLU A 45 22.49 5.88 4.22
CA GLU A 45 23.35 6.68 5.06
C GLU A 45 22.72 7.00 6.41
N GLU A 46 21.48 7.46 6.39
CA GLU A 46 20.78 7.84 7.62
C GLU A 46 20.31 6.63 8.43
N ARG A 47 20.18 5.48 7.79
CA ARG A 47 19.72 4.24 8.40
C ARG A 47 18.37 4.42 9.08
N ASN A 48 17.46 5.02 8.36
CA ASN A 48 16.08 5.18 8.80
C ASN A 48 15.16 5.12 7.59
N THR A 49 13.88 5.14 7.86
CA THR A 49 12.87 5.04 6.83
C THR A 49 12.39 6.42 6.42
N LEU A 50 12.41 6.66 5.11
CA LEU A 50 11.80 7.84 4.52
C LEU A 50 10.50 7.40 3.87
N ARG A 51 9.45 8.17 4.06
CA ARG A 51 8.14 7.82 3.52
C ARG A 51 7.54 8.97 2.73
N ILE A 52 6.84 8.57 1.68
CA ILE A 52 6.03 9.50 0.90
C ILE A 52 4.65 8.87 0.78
N ASP A 53 3.66 9.51 1.36
CA ASP A 53 2.27 9.04 1.30
C ASP A 53 1.46 10.15 0.62
N LEU A 54 0.86 9.82 -0.52
CA LEU A 54 0.09 10.78 -1.31
C LEU A 54 -1.23 10.15 -1.73
N TRP A 55 -2.26 10.96 -1.80
CA TRP A 55 -3.53 10.49 -2.39
C TRP A 55 -4.22 11.66 -3.09
N THR A 56 -5.02 11.31 -4.08
CA THR A 56 -5.77 12.31 -4.84
C THR A 56 -7.04 12.67 -4.08
N LYS A 57 -7.63 13.80 -4.46
CA LYS A 57 -8.81 14.28 -3.76
C LYS A 57 -10.06 13.43 -4.02
N ASP A 58 -10.03 12.54 -5.01
CA ASP A 58 -11.14 11.64 -5.26
C ASP A 58 -10.96 10.27 -4.58
N MET A 59 -9.90 10.09 -3.80
CA MET A 59 -9.71 8.87 -3.01
C MET A 59 -10.72 8.87 -1.87
N MET A 60 -11.63 7.89 -1.88
CA MET A 60 -12.67 7.81 -0.87
C MET A 60 -12.12 7.24 0.43
N VAL A 61 -12.75 7.59 1.55
CA VAL A 61 -12.35 7.09 2.86
C VAL A 61 -12.43 5.56 2.90
N ASP A 62 -13.47 4.99 2.33
CA ASP A 62 -13.61 3.53 2.30
C ASP A 62 -12.51 2.87 1.49
N GLU A 63 -12.09 3.51 0.40
CA GLU A 63 -10.96 3.01 -0.40
C GLU A 63 -9.68 3.09 0.40
N MET A 64 -9.48 4.17 1.14
CA MET A 64 -8.27 4.34 1.96
C MET A 64 -8.19 3.27 3.04
N LYS A 65 -9.32 2.93 3.65
CA LYS A 65 -9.36 1.86 4.65
C LYS A 65 -8.93 0.52 4.05
N GLN A 66 -9.45 0.21 2.85
CA GLN A 66 -9.07 -1.01 2.15
C GLN A 66 -7.60 -1.00 1.77
N PHE A 67 -7.11 0.15 1.31
CA PHE A 67 -5.72 0.29 0.90
C PHE A 67 -4.78 0.00 2.07
N TYR A 68 -5.05 0.59 3.23
CA TYR A 68 -4.24 0.33 4.43
C TYR A 68 -4.30 -1.12 4.85
N HIS A 69 -5.51 -1.72 4.84
CA HIS A 69 -5.66 -3.10 5.24
C HIS A 69 -4.87 -4.04 4.31
N GLN A 70 -4.98 -3.82 3.00
CA GLN A 70 -4.25 -4.64 2.03
C GLN A 70 -2.74 -4.48 2.19
N ASN A 71 -2.29 -3.26 2.52
CA ASN A 71 -0.87 -3.02 2.75
C ASN A 71 -0.36 -3.79 3.96
N LEU A 72 -1.15 -3.85 5.03
CA LEU A 72 -0.74 -4.61 6.22
C LEU A 72 -0.53 -6.08 5.88
N LEU A 73 -1.44 -6.66 5.10
CA LEU A 73 -1.32 -8.05 4.68
C LEU A 73 -0.10 -8.28 3.80
N SER A 74 0.12 -7.40 2.83
CA SER A 74 1.27 -7.51 1.94
C SER A 74 2.58 -7.32 2.69
N MET A 75 2.59 -6.42 3.67
CA MET A 75 3.78 -6.18 4.48
C MET A 75 4.14 -7.42 5.30
N ALA A 76 3.15 -8.11 5.84
CA ALA A 76 3.41 -9.34 6.58
C ALA A 76 4.07 -10.39 5.70
N ASP A 77 3.58 -10.53 4.46
CA ASP A 77 4.14 -11.50 3.51
C ASP A 77 5.58 -11.15 3.14
N SER A 78 5.83 -9.88 2.82
CA SER A 78 7.18 -9.46 2.43
C SER A 78 8.14 -9.54 3.61
N PHE A 79 7.66 -9.22 4.81
CA PHE A 79 8.48 -9.33 6.01
C PHE A 79 8.92 -10.77 6.26
N GLU A 80 7.99 -11.70 6.11
CA GLU A 80 8.32 -13.12 6.30
C GLU A 80 9.34 -13.59 5.27
N ARG A 81 9.17 -13.20 4.00
CA ARG A 81 10.12 -13.58 2.96
C ARG A 81 11.50 -12.99 3.21
N ALA A 82 11.55 -11.76 3.71
CA ALA A 82 12.81 -11.05 3.90
C ALA A 82 13.57 -11.52 5.12
N THR A 83 12.89 -11.94 6.18
CA THR A 83 13.52 -12.21 7.47
C THR A 83 13.44 -13.66 7.92
N GLY A 84 12.48 -14.42 7.41
CA GLY A 84 12.23 -15.77 7.89
C GLY A 84 11.58 -15.82 9.26
N GLU A 85 11.19 -14.66 9.80
CA GLU A 85 10.58 -14.58 11.13
C GLU A 85 9.10 -14.92 11.05
N VAL A 86 8.80 -16.22 11.08
CA VAL A 86 7.44 -16.74 10.88
C VAL A 86 6.50 -16.25 11.96
N GLU A 87 6.92 -16.31 13.22
CA GLU A 87 6.04 -15.94 14.34
C GLU A 87 5.74 -14.45 14.35
N ALA A 88 6.75 -13.62 14.05
CA ALA A 88 6.51 -12.18 13.96
C ALA A 88 5.57 -11.85 12.80
N ALA A 89 5.71 -12.55 11.67
CA ALA A 89 4.81 -12.35 10.53
C ALA A 89 3.37 -12.74 10.88
N LYS A 90 3.22 -13.80 11.68
CA LYS A 90 1.88 -14.20 12.16
C LYS A 90 1.27 -13.10 13.02
N ALA A 91 2.08 -12.45 13.87
CA ALA A 91 1.59 -11.34 14.69
C ALA A 91 1.11 -10.19 13.82
N MET A 92 1.83 -9.89 12.74
CA MET A 92 1.40 -8.86 11.79
C MET A 92 0.07 -9.24 11.15
N ARG A 93 -0.08 -10.50 10.73
CA ARG A 93 -1.33 -10.95 10.11
C ARG A 93 -2.49 -10.92 11.09
N HIS A 94 -2.21 -11.26 12.34
CA HIS A 94 -3.23 -11.21 13.39
C HIS A 94 -3.71 -9.76 13.58
N PHE A 95 -2.78 -8.82 13.63
CA PHE A 95 -3.14 -7.41 13.74
C PHE A 95 -3.96 -6.97 12.52
N ALA A 96 -3.55 -7.39 11.31
CA ALA A 96 -4.28 -7.02 10.09
C ALA A 96 -5.71 -7.57 10.12
N GLN A 97 -5.90 -8.79 10.66
CA GLN A 97 -7.23 -9.36 10.80
C GLN A 97 -8.08 -8.52 11.76
N GLU A 98 -7.54 -8.17 12.93
CA GLU A 98 -8.26 -7.33 13.89
C GLU A 98 -8.58 -5.95 13.32
N PHE A 99 -7.62 -5.39 12.61
CA PHE A 99 -7.79 -4.08 11.96
C PHE A 99 -8.93 -4.14 10.94
N GLY A 100 -8.94 -5.20 10.13
CA GLY A 100 -10.00 -5.40 9.14
C GLY A 100 -11.36 -5.58 9.77
N GLU A 101 -11.43 -6.29 10.91
CA GLU A 101 -12.67 -6.49 11.64
C GLU A 101 -13.19 -5.14 12.18
N ARG A 102 -12.31 -4.34 12.76
CA ARG A 102 -12.69 -3.02 13.28
C ARG A 102 -13.27 -2.13 12.20
N LEU A 103 -12.70 -2.22 11.00
CA LEU A 103 -13.16 -1.41 9.87
C LEU A 103 -14.31 -2.07 9.10
N LYS A 104 -14.73 -3.27 9.53
CA LYS A 104 -15.79 -4.04 8.90
C LYS A 104 -15.46 -4.42 7.46
N LEU A 105 -14.18 -4.59 7.18
CA LEU A 105 -13.72 -5.04 5.87
C LEU A 105 -13.73 -6.55 5.76
N VAL A 106 -13.54 -7.26 6.90
CA VAL A 106 -13.58 -8.71 6.96
C VAL A 106 -14.43 -9.12 8.14
N MET A 107 -14.92 -10.36 8.11
CA MET A 107 -15.65 -10.93 9.22
C MET A 107 -14.68 -11.57 10.19
N ARG A 108 -15.18 -11.89 11.40
CA ARG A 108 -14.41 -12.55 12.44
C ARG A 108 -13.74 -13.83 11.97
N ASN A 109 -14.36 -14.51 11.03
CA ASN A 109 -13.84 -15.76 10.49
C ASN A 109 -12.82 -15.54 9.36
N GLY A 110 -12.48 -14.29 9.06
CA GLY A 110 -11.52 -13.97 8.03
C GLY A 110 -12.10 -13.78 6.64
N PHE A 111 -13.41 -13.93 6.48
CA PHE A 111 -14.05 -13.73 5.18
C PHE A 111 -14.55 -12.31 5.04
N TYR A 112 -14.70 -11.88 3.80
CA TYR A 112 -15.24 -10.56 3.52
C TYR A 112 -16.73 -10.54 3.75
N PRO A 113 -17.27 -9.38 4.19
CA PRO A 113 -18.72 -9.27 4.38
C PRO A 113 -19.47 -9.41 3.07
N PRO A 114 -20.72 -9.88 3.11
CA PRO A 114 -21.53 -9.93 1.90
C PRO A 114 -21.62 -8.54 1.25
N GLY A 115 -21.49 -8.52 -0.07
CA GLY A 115 -21.59 -7.28 -0.82
C GLY A 115 -20.29 -6.49 -0.93
N SER A 116 -19.21 -6.93 -0.27
CA SER A 116 -17.96 -6.21 -0.39
C SER A 116 -17.28 -6.57 -1.71
N ASN A 117 -16.54 -5.60 -2.25
CA ASN A 117 -15.82 -5.75 -3.52
C ASN A 117 -14.43 -6.22 -3.25
N LYS A 118 -14.24 -7.49 -3.23
CA LYS A 118 -12.92 -7.99 -2.97
C LYS A 118 -12.51 -9.06 -3.97
#